data_08b6d4578cf3cd5fb0612ccc511b3302
#
_entry.id   08b6d4578cf3cd5fb0612ccc511b3302
#
_cell.length_a   1.000
_cell.length_b   1.000
_cell.length_c   1.000
_cell.angle_alpha   90.00
_cell.angle_beta   90.00
_cell.angle_gamma   90.00
#
_symmetry.space_group_name_H-M   'P 1'
#
loop_
_entity.id
_entity.type
_entity.pdbx_description
1 polymer ?
#
loop_
_entity_poly.entity_id
_entity_poly.type
_entity_poly.pdbx_seq_one_letter_code
_entity_poly.pdbx_strand_id
1 'polypeptide(L)'
;MRLALASQPVRNGDVAWNVRCMEDVLRACSGRADTVVFGESVLQGFDCLRWDYARDCTVAAAWTDGPVRHLQAAARENGAAVSFGMIERAADGLYSSQVFLGADGRLIDVFRRVSVGWKDVRRTDGHYREGDGFHLFSYGGIRFATALCGDLWTPGKPEELAALGADAVLWPVWCDYPAA
;
A
#
# COMPACT_ATOMS: atom_id res chain seq x y z
N MET A 1 8.36 18.18 6.67
CA MET A 1 8.28 16.71 6.59
C MET A 1 9.29 16.21 5.57
N ARG A 2 10.08 15.17 5.90
CA ARG A 2 11.03 14.52 4.99
C ARG A 2 10.47 13.15 4.60
N LEU A 3 10.32 12.90 3.32
CA LEU A 3 9.85 11.62 2.79
C LEU A 3 11.04 10.81 2.28
N ALA A 4 11.10 9.53 2.66
CA ALA A 4 11.98 8.54 2.03
C ALA A 4 11.12 7.66 1.11
N LEU A 5 11.46 7.63 -0.17
CA LEU A 5 10.85 6.71 -1.14
C LEU A 5 11.69 5.43 -1.17
N ALA A 6 11.09 4.33 -0.75
CA ALA A 6 11.77 3.06 -0.63
C ALA A 6 11.48 2.16 -1.83
N SER A 7 12.55 1.78 -2.53
CA SER A 7 12.52 0.71 -3.52
C SER A 7 13.31 -0.47 -2.96
N GLN A 8 12.67 -1.62 -2.85
CA GLN A 8 13.29 -2.83 -2.29
C GLN A 8 12.89 -4.07 -3.09
N PRO A 9 13.68 -5.14 -3.07
CA PRO A 9 13.25 -6.43 -3.59
C PRO A 9 12.01 -6.93 -2.86
N VAL A 10 11.11 -7.60 -3.59
CA VAL A 10 9.92 -8.24 -3.04
C VAL A 10 9.97 -9.73 -3.38
N ARG A 11 9.68 -10.59 -2.40
CA ARG A 11 9.45 -12.02 -2.63
C ARG A 11 7.97 -12.30 -2.65
N ASN A 12 7.46 -12.69 -3.82
CA ASN A 12 6.04 -12.97 -3.99
C ASN A 12 5.58 -14.09 -3.04
N GLY A 13 4.62 -13.76 -2.16
CA GLY A 13 4.05 -14.66 -1.15
C GLY A 13 4.90 -14.83 0.13
N ASP A 14 6.14 -14.36 0.18
CA ASP A 14 6.98 -14.43 1.40
C ASP A 14 6.80 -13.17 2.26
N VAL A 15 5.63 -13.04 2.84
CA VAL A 15 5.25 -11.87 3.67
C VAL A 15 6.24 -11.65 4.82
N ALA A 16 6.70 -12.72 5.45
CA ALA A 16 7.64 -12.60 6.58
C ALA A 16 8.99 -12.02 6.16
N TRP A 17 9.49 -12.40 4.99
CA TRP A 17 10.71 -11.82 4.44
C TRP A 17 10.52 -10.36 4.04
N ASN A 18 9.40 -10.05 3.36
CA ASN A 18 9.09 -8.69 2.93
C ASN A 18 8.97 -7.74 4.12
N VAL A 19 8.29 -8.16 5.20
CA VAL A 19 8.19 -7.37 6.44
C VAL A 19 9.57 -7.09 7.03
N ARG A 20 10.47 -8.09 7.13
CA ARG A 20 11.85 -7.87 7.63
C ARG A 20 12.59 -6.84 6.79
N CYS A 21 12.49 -6.92 5.45
CA CYS A 21 13.12 -5.92 4.58
C CYS A 21 12.56 -4.51 4.83
N MET A 22 11.24 -4.38 5.02
CA MET A 22 10.62 -3.10 5.34
C MET A 22 11.07 -2.56 6.70
N GLU A 23 11.18 -3.42 7.72
CA GLU A 23 11.71 -3.05 9.04
C GLU A 23 13.17 -2.58 8.96
N ASP A 24 14.01 -3.23 8.14
CA ASP A 24 15.39 -2.81 7.91
C ASP A 24 15.49 -1.44 7.25
N VAL A 25 14.61 -1.16 6.28
CA VAL A 25 14.52 0.17 5.64
C VAL A 25 14.06 1.22 6.66
N LEU A 26 13.03 0.92 7.47
CA LEU A 26 12.56 1.84 8.51
C LEU A 26 13.67 2.16 9.50
N ARG A 27 14.43 1.15 9.93
CA ARG A 27 15.58 1.34 10.82
C ARG A 27 16.67 2.20 10.18
N ALA A 28 16.98 1.98 8.91
CA ALA A 28 17.96 2.78 8.17
C ALA A 28 17.51 4.25 7.98
N CYS A 29 16.21 4.50 7.97
CA CYS A 29 15.63 5.83 7.83
C CYS A 29 15.40 6.56 9.17
N SER A 30 15.60 5.88 10.31
CA SER A 30 15.36 6.45 11.64
C SER A 30 16.17 7.74 11.84
N GLY A 31 15.50 8.80 12.28
CA GLY A 31 16.07 10.14 12.43
C GLY A 31 16.38 10.88 11.11
N ARG A 32 16.28 10.21 9.96
CA ARG A 32 16.59 10.76 8.64
C ARG A 32 15.34 11.11 7.81
N ALA A 33 14.25 10.37 7.99
CA ALA A 33 12.97 10.61 7.37
C ALA A 33 11.85 10.65 8.42
N ASP A 34 10.83 11.45 8.15
CA ASP A 34 9.64 11.56 9.00
C ASP A 34 8.57 10.55 8.52
N THR A 35 8.62 10.17 7.24
CA THR A 35 7.75 9.16 6.62
C THR A 35 8.52 8.34 5.60
N VAL A 36 8.33 7.02 5.61
CA VAL A 36 8.87 6.09 4.60
C VAL A 36 7.72 5.58 3.74
N VAL A 37 7.84 5.70 2.42
CA VAL A 37 6.80 5.31 1.46
C VAL A 37 7.34 4.15 0.62
N PHE A 38 6.67 3.01 0.72
CA PHE A 38 6.95 1.80 -0.06
C PHE A 38 6.00 1.70 -1.26
N GLY A 39 6.37 0.83 -2.21
CA GLY A 39 5.61 0.55 -3.41
C GLY A 39 4.27 -0.14 -3.18
N GLU A 40 3.50 -0.25 -4.27
CA GLU A 40 2.25 -1.01 -4.32
C GLU A 40 2.52 -2.49 -4.03
N SER A 41 1.63 -3.16 -3.30
CA SER A 41 1.68 -4.59 -2.98
C SER A 41 3.02 -5.11 -2.40
N VAL A 42 3.85 -4.22 -1.82
CA VAL A 42 5.17 -4.58 -1.27
C VAL A 42 5.08 -5.66 -0.20
N LEU A 43 3.95 -5.77 0.51
CA LEU A 43 3.77 -6.75 1.58
C LEU A 43 3.72 -8.18 1.05
N GLN A 44 3.02 -8.44 -0.04
CA GLN A 44 2.87 -9.79 -0.61
C GLN A 44 3.50 -9.98 -1.99
N GLY A 45 3.56 -8.91 -2.80
CA GLY A 45 3.79 -8.99 -4.24
C GLY A 45 2.57 -9.47 -5.02
N PHE A 46 2.36 -8.99 -6.25
CA PHE A 46 1.19 -9.36 -7.04
C PHE A 46 1.25 -10.79 -7.59
N ASP A 47 2.43 -11.31 -7.92
CA ASP A 47 2.59 -12.63 -8.52
C ASP A 47 2.25 -13.78 -7.55
N CYS A 48 1.93 -13.49 -6.29
CA CYS A 48 1.41 -14.48 -5.36
C CYS A 48 -0.07 -14.80 -5.62
N LEU A 49 -0.83 -13.93 -6.28
CA LEU A 49 -2.24 -14.11 -6.58
C LEU A 49 -2.44 -15.20 -7.66
N ARG A 50 -3.45 -16.03 -7.45
CA ARG A 50 -3.81 -17.11 -8.36
C ARG A 50 -5.18 -16.90 -9.00
N TRP A 51 -5.89 -15.86 -8.59
CA TRP A 51 -7.25 -15.53 -9.00
C TRP A 51 -8.25 -16.61 -8.59
N ASP A 52 -7.97 -17.23 -7.45
CA ASP A 52 -8.83 -18.12 -6.68
C ASP A 52 -9.04 -17.48 -5.31
N TYR A 53 -10.26 -17.04 -5.03
CA TYR A 53 -10.55 -16.24 -3.84
C TYR A 53 -10.17 -16.94 -2.53
N ALA A 54 -10.52 -18.23 -2.39
CA ALA A 54 -10.23 -18.98 -1.17
C ALA A 54 -8.72 -19.09 -0.92
N ARG A 55 -7.95 -19.34 -1.98
CA ARG A 55 -6.50 -19.39 -1.94
C ARG A 55 -5.89 -18.00 -1.70
N ASP A 56 -6.35 -17.00 -2.43
CA ASP A 56 -5.79 -15.65 -2.32
C ASP A 56 -6.07 -15.02 -0.96
N CYS A 57 -7.17 -15.39 -0.29
CA CYS A 57 -7.43 -15.04 1.11
C CYS A 57 -6.35 -15.56 2.08
N THR A 58 -5.61 -16.62 1.74
CA THR A 58 -4.55 -17.15 2.62
C THR A 58 -3.28 -16.33 2.59
N VAL A 59 -3.05 -15.55 1.53
CA VAL A 59 -1.88 -14.65 1.38
C VAL A 59 -2.23 -13.20 1.62
N ALA A 60 -3.49 -12.81 1.41
CA ALA A 60 -3.99 -11.48 1.72
C ALA A 60 -4.01 -11.24 3.24
N ALA A 61 -3.83 -10.00 3.64
CA ALA A 61 -3.77 -9.60 5.05
C ALA A 61 -4.86 -8.58 5.40
N ALA A 62 -5.46 -8.72 6.58
CA ALA A 62 -6.21 -7.63 7.18
C ALA A 62 -5.22 -6.64 7.83
N TRP A 63 -5.60 -5.37 7.91
CA TRP A 63 -4.79 -4.34 8.58
C TRP A 63 -4.63 -4.58 10.09
N THR A 64 -5.36 -5.53 10.66
CA THR A 64 -5.23 -6.01 12.05
C THR A 64 -4.36 -7.26 12.20
N ASP A 65 -3.84 -7.84 11.12
CA ASP A 65 -3.06 -9.08 11.16
C ASP A 65 -1.61 -8.87 11.63
N GLY A 66 -0.94 -9.98 11.94
CA GLY A 66 0.43 -10.00 12.45
C GLY A 66 1.42 -9.16 11.64
N PRO A 67 1.51 -9.33 10.31
CA PRO A 67 2.43 -8.55 9.47
C PRO A 67 2.25 -7.04 9.61
N VAL A 68 1.01 -6.55 9.64
CA VAL A 68 0.74 -5.12 9.81
C VAL A 68 1.08 -4.67 11.23
N ARG A 69 0.83 -5.50 12.25
CA ARG A 69 1.23 -5.21 13.64
C ARG A 69 2.76 -5.09 13.80
N HIS A 70 3.53 -5.89 13.08
CA HIS A 70 4.98 -5.73 13.03
C HIS A 70 5.39 -4.36 12.48
N LEU A 71 4.79 -3.93 11.38
CA LEU A 71 5.06 -2.60 10.80
C LEU A 71 4.58 -1.46 11.71
N GLN A 72 3.48 -1.64 12.44
CA GLN A 72 3.03 -0.68 13.47
C GLN A 72 4.07 -0.56 14.61
N ALA A 73 4.65 -1.67 15.05
CA ALA A 73 5.72 -1.66 16.05
C ALA A 73 6.98 -0.99 15.51
N ALA A 74 7.40 -1.36 14.30
CA ALA A 74 8.56 -0.77 13.64
C ALA A 74 8.42 0.75 13.42
N ALA A 75 7.24 1.24 13.04
CA ALA A 75 6.97 2.67 12.93
C ALA A 75 7.21 3.39 14.27
N ARG A 76 6.66 2.83 15.39
CA ARG A 76 6.88 3.38 16.74
C ARG A 76 8.34 3.36 17.16
N GLU A 77 9.01 2.24 16.96
CA GLU A 77 10.41 2.05 17.39
C GLU A 77 11.37 3.00 16.65
N ASN A 78 11.09 3.30 15.40
CA ASN A 78 11.94 4.15 14.57
C ASN A 78 11.45 5.61 14.51
N GLY A 79 10.30 5.95 15.11
CA GLY A 79 9.75 7.29 15.13
C GLY A 79 9.42 7.85 13.75
N ALA A 80 9.07 6.98 12.79
CA ALA A 80 8.79 7.33 11.41
C ALA A 80 7.43 6.76 10.98
N ALA A 81 6.61 7.57 10.31
CA ALA A 81 5.40 7.06 9.66
C ALA A 81 5.76 6.13 8.49
N VAL A 82 4.86 5.24 8.14
CA VAL A 82 5.09 4.31 7.03
C VAL A 82 3.84 4.18 6.16
N SER A 83 4.03 4.30 4.84
CA SER A 83 3.01 3.98 3.85
C SER A 83 3.45 2.77 3.03
N PHE A 84 2.59 1.77 2.87
CA PHE A 84 2.92 0.53 2.16
C PHE A 84 1.71 -0.09 1.49
N GLY A 85 1.95 -0.73 0.34
CA GLY A 85 0.94 -1.45 -0.42
C GLY A 85 0.77 -2.89 0.03
N MET A 86 -0.48 -3.37 0.01
CA MET A 86 -0.81 -4.75 0.32
C MET A 86 -2.03 -5.24 -0.46
N ILE A 87 -2.15 -6.56 -0.58
CA ILE A 87 -3.42 -7.21 -0.89
C ILE A 87 -4.20 -7.30 0.42
N GLU A 88 -5.23 -6.47 0.52
CA GLU A 88 -6.09 -6.38 1.71
C GLU A 88 -7.16 -7.47 1.67
N ARG A 89 -7.35 -8.14 2.81
CA ARG A 89 -8.49 -9.02 3.06
C ARG A 89 -9.47 -8.28 3.98
N ALA A 90 -10.52 -7.73 3.36
CA ALA A 90 -11.62 -7.10 4.07
C ALA A 90 -12.79 -8.08 4.29
N ALA A 91 -13.81 -7.66 5.03
CA ALA A 91 -14.98 -8.49 5.33
C ALA A 91 -15.80 -8.82 4.06
N ASP A 92 -15.72 -7.97 3.05
CA ASP A 92 -16.53 -8.03 1.81
C ASP A 92 -15.72 -8.37 0.56
N GLY A 93 -14.41 -8.64 0.68
CA GLY A 93 -13.58 -9.03 -0.44
C GLY A 93 -12.11 -8.70 -0.31
N LEU A 94 -11.41 -8.81 -1.44
CA LEU A 94 -9.99 -8.49 -1.59
C LEU A 94 -9.83 -7.17 -2.35
N TYR A 95 -8.84 -6.38 -1.93
CA TYR A 95 -8.50 -5.09 -2.53
C TYR A 95 -6.98 -4.96 -2.72
N SER A 96 -6.55 -4.22 -3.74
CA SER A 96 -5.22 -3.64 -3.74
C SER A 96 -5.28 -2.35 -2.92
N SER A 97 -4.57 -2.30 -1.80
CA SER A 97 -4.68 -1.20 -0.84
C SER A 97 -3.33 -0.61 -0.49
N GLN A 98 -3.31 0.69 -0.19
CA GLN A 98 -2.18 1.39 0.42
C GLN A 98 -2.57 1.79 1.84
N VAL A 99 -1.78 1.35 2.80
CA VAL A 99 -1.96 1.66 4.22
C VAL A 99 -1.02 2.80 4.61
N PHE A 100 -1.49 3.71 5.45
CA PHE A 100 -0.66 4.73 6.09
C PHE A 100 -0.73 4.60 7.61
N LEU A 101 0.41 4.32 8.22
CA LEU A 101 0.58 4.26 9.68
C LEU A 101 1.36 5.50 10.14
N GLY A 102 0.91 6.12 11.23
CA GLY A 102 1.64 7.21 11.88
C GLY A 102 2.91 6.72 12.57
N ALA A 103 3.81 7.65 12.91
CA ALA A 103 5.02 7.35 13.67
C ALA A 103 4.76 6.78 15.08
N ASP A 104 3.53 6.89 15.58
CA ASP A 104 3.04 6.24 16.80
C ASP A 104 2.47 4.82 16.54
N GLY A 105 2.56 4.35 15.31
CA GLY A 105 2.06 3.06 14.84
C GLY A 105 0.53 2.98 14.71
N ARG A 106 -0.19 4.08 14.86
CA ARG A 106 -1.64 4.08 14.63
C ARG A 106 -1.96 4.04 13.15
N LEU A 107 -3.04 3.35 12.80
CA LEU A 107 -3.61 3.44 11.47
C LEU A 107 -4.18 4.85 11.26
N ILE A 108 -3.70 5.54 10.24
CA ILE A 108 -4.15 6.87 9.85
C ILE A 108 -5.09 6.76 8.66
N ASP A 109 -4.72 5.97 7.64
CA ASP A 109 -5.49 5.85 6.41
C ASP A 109 -5.34 4.48 5.75
N VAL A 110 -6.37 4.06 5.04
CA VAL A 110 -6.35 2.93 4.10
C VAL A 110 -7.02 3.38 2.81
N PHE A 111 -6.23 3.53 1.77
CA PHE A 111 -6.72 3.79 0.42
C PHE A 111 -6.84 2.47 -0.35
N ARG A 112 -7.98 2.23 -0.99
CA ARG A 112 -8.23 1.10 -1.88
C ARG A 112 -8.20 1.57 -3.32
N ARG A 113 -7.44 0.89 -4.15
CA ARG A 113 -7.29 1.22 -5.57
C ARG A 113 -8.66 1.30 -6.26
N VAL A 114 -8.88 2.36 -7.04
CA VAL A 114 -10.16 2.66 -7.68
C VAL A 114 -10.22 2.18 -9.14
N SER A 115 -9.08 1.80 -9.71
CA SER A 115 -9.01 1.27 -11.08
C SER A 115 -8.98 -0.26 -11.09
N VAL A 116 -9.65 -0.85 -12.08
CA VAL A 116 -9.81 -2.32 -12.19
C VAL A 116 -8.53 -3.06 -12.59
N GLY A 117 -7.49 -2.37 -13.03
CA GLY A 117 -6.28 -2.96 -13.63
C GLY A 117 -5.35 -3.70 -12.65
N TRP A 118 -5.72 -3.87 -11.38
CA TRP A 118 -4.93 -4.63 -10.41
C TRP A 118 -5.23 -6.14 -10.43
N LYS A 119 -6.33 -6.53 -11.07
CA LYS A 119 -6.84 -7.90 -11.11
C LYS A 119 -7.03 -8.39 -12.54
N ASP A 120 -7.03 -9.71 -12.73
CA ASP A 120 -7.43 -10.33 -13.99
C ASP A 120 -8.96 -10.41 -14.05
N VAL A 121 -9.59 -9.44 -14.71
CA VAL A 121 -11.05 -9.32 -14.83
C VAL A 121 -11.73 -10.51 -15.51
N ARG A 122 -10.97 -11.37 -16.22
CA ARG A 122 -11.51 -12.57 -16.88
C ARG A 122 -11.55 -13.77 -15.95
N ARG A 123 -10.79 -13.74 -14.85
CA ARG A 123 -10.61 -14.85 -13.91
C ARG A 123 -11.20 -14.56 -12.54
N THR A 124 -11.37 -13.28 -12.20
CA THR A 124 -11.87 -12.83 -10.91
C THR A 124 -13.37 -12.67 -10.90
N ASP A 125 -13.97 -12.84 -9.73
CA ASP A 125 -15.39 -12.62 -9.47
C ASP A 125 -15.60 -11.36 -8.61
N GLY A 126 -16.80 -11.16 -8.09
CA GLY A 126 -17.18 -10.01 -7.27
C GLY A 126 -16.49 -9.90 -5.91
N HIS A 127 -15.64 -10.88 -5.52
CA HIS A 127 -14.84 -10.78 -4.31
C HIS A 127 -13.57 -9.93 -4.50
N TYR A 128 -13.13 -9.70 -5.75
CA TYR A 128 -11.99 -8.80 -6.06
C TYR A 128 -12.54 -7.43 -6.42
N ARG A 129 -12.34 -6.47 -5.52
CA ARG A 129 -13.08 -5.21 -5.52
C ARG A 129 -12.18 -3.99 -5.67
N GLU A 130 -12.77 -2.90 -6.12
CA GLU A 130 -12.20 -1.56 -6.14
C GLU A 130 -12.74 -0.73 -4.97
N GLY A 131 -11.98 0.30 -4.60
CA GLY A 131 -12.41 1.32 -3.63
C GLY A 131 -13.47 2.27 -4.22
N ASP A 132 -14.13 3.02 -3.33
CA ASP A 132 -15.27 3.86 -3.68
C ASP A 132 -14.86 5.19 -4.34
N GLY A 133 -13.59 5.62 -4.17
CA GLY A 133 -13.08 6.89 -4.72
C GLY A 133 -11.85 7.40 -4.00
N PHE A 134 -11.34 8.54 -4.46
CA PHE A 134 -10.26 9.24 -3.80
C PHE A 134 -10.75 10.01 -2.57
N HIS A 135 -9.89 10.15 -1.58
CA HIS A 135 -10.17 10.96 -0.38
C HIS A 135 -8.90 11.60 0.15
N LEU A 136 -9.08 12.59 1.02
CA LEU A 136 -7.98 13.25 1.73
C LEU A 136 -7.81 12.66 3.12
N PHE A 137 -6.55 12.55 3.54
CA PHE A 137 -6.20 12.38 4.95
C PHE A 137 -5.14 13.39 5.35
N SER A 138 -4.99 13.66 6.65
CA SER A 138 -4.03 14.63 7.15
C SER A 138 -3.00 13.96 8.06
N TYR A 139 -1.72 14.27 7.85
CA TYR A 139 -0.64 13.83 8.71
C TYR A 139 0.48 14.87 8.74
N GLY A 140 0.94 15.20 9.95
CA GLY A 140 2.04 16.18 10.13
C GLY A 140 1.77 17.56 9.52
N GLY A 141 0.51 18.00 9.49
CA GLY A 141 0.11 19.29 8.93
C GLY A 141 0.01 19.34 7.40
N ILE A 142 0.14 18.20 6.71
CA ILE A 142 0.03 18.06 5.26
C ILE A 142 -1.24 17.28 4.94
N ARG A 143 -2.01 17.73 3.94
CA ARG A 143 -3.15 17.00 3.38
C ARG A 143 -2.65 16.11 2.25
N PHE A 144 -2.75 14.82 2.47
CA PHE A 144 -2.39 13.81 1.48
C PHE A 144 -3.63 13.27 0.77
N ALA A 145 -3.42 12.82 -0.45
CA ALA A 145 -4.25 11.83 -1.13
C ALA A 145 -3.35 10.67 -1.59
N THR A 146 -3.96 9.51 -1.78
CA THR A 146 -3.28 8.35 -2.35
C THR A 146 -3.91 8.00 -3.69
N ALA A 147 -3.09 7.59 -4.64
CA ALA A 147 -3.50 6.88 -5.85
C ALA A 147 -2.59 5.65 -6.01
N LEU A 148 -3.09 4.57 -6.56
CA LEU A 148 -2.32 3.36 -6.80
C LEU A 148 -2.15 3.09 -8.30
N CYS A 149 -0.90 3.02 -8.75
CA CYS A 149 -0.49 2.53 -10.07
C CYS A 149 -1.42 3.03 -11.20
N GLY A 150 -2.26 2.15 -11.75
CA GLY A 150 -3.18 2.40 -12.85
C GLY A 150 -4.29 3.42 -12.57
N ASP A 151 -4.47 3.87 -11.33
CA ASP A 151 -5.46 4.90 -11.03
C ASP A 151 -5.22 6.17 -11.85
N LEU A 152 -3.96 6.64 -11.89
CA LEU A 152 -3.62 7.86 -12.62
C LEU A 152 -3.45 7.66 -14.14
N TRP A 153 -3.52 6.43 -14.62
CA TRP A 153 -3.58 6.12 -16.06
C TRP A 153 -5.01 5.87 -16.54
N THR A 154 -5.99 5.89 -15.63
CA THR A 154 -7.41 5.71 -15.95
C THR A 154 -8.03 7.07 -16.28
N PRO A 155 -8.65 7.24 -17.48
CA PRO A 155 -9.24 8.51 -17.89
C PRO A 155 -10.24 9.07 -16.84
N GLY A 156 -10.13 10.36 -16.55
CA GLY A 156 -10.95 11.10 -15.59
C GLY A 156 -10.46 10.99 -14.13
N LYS A 157 -9.64 9.99 -13.78
CA LYS A 157 -9.16 9.79 -12.41
C LYS A 157 -8.11 10.81 -11.96
N PRO A 158 -7.16 11.25 -12.81
CA PRO A 158 -6.27 12.36 -12.45
C PRO A 158 -7.01 13.65 -12.12
N GLU A 159 -8.05 13.99 -12.88
CA GLU A 159 -8.87 15.18 -12.67
C GLU A 159 -9.69 15.08 -11.37
N GLU A 160 -10.27 13.90 -11.10
CA GLU A 160 -10.98 13.61 -9.85
C GLU A 160 -10.07 13.78 -8.64
N LEU A 161 -8.86 13.22 -8.69
CA LEU A 161 -7.85 13.37 -7.63
C LEU A 161 -7.40 14.83 -7.45
N ALA A 162 -7.13 15.54 -8.56
CA ALA A 162 -6.69 16.92 -8.52
C ALA A 162 -7.75 17.85 -7.90
N ALA A 163 -9.03 17.57 -8.12
CA ALA A 163 -10.14 18.35 -7.55
C ALA A 163 -10.19 18.31 -6.02
N LEU A 164 -9.56 17.33 -5.36
CA LEU A 164 -9.46 17.25 -3.91
C LEU A 164 -8.54 18.34 -3.32
N GLY A 165 -7.61 18.88 -4.10
CA GLY A 165 -6.68 19.91 -3.65
C GLY A 165 -5.72 19.41 -2.57
N ALA A 166 -5.20 18.19 -2.69
CA ALA A 166 -4.18 17.66 -1.81
C ALA A 166 -2.89 18.50 -1.88
N ASP A 167 -2.18 18.60 -0.75
CA ASP A 167 -0.85 19.25 -0.72
C ASP A 167 0.23 18.31 -1.27
N ALA A 168 0.01 16.98 -1.14
CA ALA A 168 0.87 15.93 -1.68
C ALA A 168 0.05 14.68 -2.07
N VAL A 169 0.49 14.01 -3.13
CA VAL A 169 -0.10 12.73 -3.58
C VAL A 169 0.94 11.63 -3.41
N LEU A 170 0.56 10.57 -2.70
CA LEU A 170 1.32 9.32 -2.69
C LEU A 170 0.86 8.47 -3.87
N TRP A 171 1.79 8.17 -4.77
CA TRP A 171 1.49 7.37 -5.96
C TRP A 171 2.44 6.18 -6.10
N PRO A 172 2.31 5.16 -5.25
CA PRO A 172 3.09 3.94 -5.38
C PRO A 172 2.64 3.13 -6.60
N VAL A 173 3.63 2.51 -7.23
CA VAL A 173 3.46 1.72 -8.46
C VAL A 173 4.15 0.37 -8.28
N TRP A 174 3.52 -0.69 -8.76
CA TRP A 174 4.17 -1.97 -9.03
C TRP A 174 4.57 -2.01 -10.51
N CYS A 175 5.83 -2.29 -10.77
CA CYS A 175 6.34 -2.36 -12.13
C CYS A 175 7.39 -3.46 -12.21
N ASP A 176 7.13 -4.47 -13.04
CA ASP A 176 8.10 -5.51 -13.34
C ASP A 176 8.92 -5.07 -14.55
N TYR A 177 10.18 -4.77 -14.32
CA TYR A 177 11.14 -4.62 -15.41
C TYR A 177 11.79 -5.99 -15.65
N PRO A 178 11.87 -6.45 -16.91
CA PRO A 178 12.67 -7.63 -17.22
C PRO A 178 14.11 -7.39 -16.73
N ALA A 179 14.70 -8.38 -16.10
CA ALA A 179 16.12 -8.32 -15.75
C ALA A 179 16.93 -8.07 -17.03
N ALA A 180 17.78 -7.05 -17.00
CA ALA A 180 18.66 -6.71 -18.12
C ALA A 180 19.71 -7.81 -18.33
#